data_226952fd2baa7a32a74dbf72bfbe5972
#
_entry.id   226952fd2baa7a32a74dbf72bfbe5972
#
_cell.length_a   1.000
_cell.length_b   1.000
_cell.length_c   1.000
_cell.angle_alpha   90.00
_cell.angle_beta   90.00
_cell.angle_gamma   90.00
#
_symmetry.space_group_name_H-M   'P 1'
#
loop_
_entity.id
_entity.type
_entity.pdbx_description
1 polymer ?
#
loop_
_entity_poly.entity_id
_entity_poly.type
_entity_poly.pdbx_seq_one_letter_code
_entity_poly.pdbx_strand_id
1 'polypeptide(L)'
;MEILVCARRVPDTSENEIELNSAGNDIERDDLVYSINEPDNYAVEEALQIVARVGGNVTVATVGGEDDEEILRREMAMGANHGVLITDEAFSGSDGRGIATILKAYVQKGNYDLILTGVQAEDGGAQVGGMLAALLDYPFASLVNFIEVLDGKKLKVSREIEGGNKEISEIDLPCVLSIQTGINEPRYVGMKGIRQVASIPIPTFGVSNLGLDTSVVGEAAAKVKRLDYFVPTLGKGAEILQGSREENIDKVLELVAAKGGLK
;
A
#
# COMPACT_ATOMS: atom_id res chain seq x y z
N MET A 1 2.66 12.81 17.72
CA MET A 1 3.24 11.64 17.00
C MET A 1 3.45 12.03 15.56
N GLU A 2 4.65 11.87 15.04
CA GLU A 2 4.96 12.16 13.64
C GLU A 2 4.82 10.87 12.82
N ILE A 3 3.83 10.83 11.93
CA ILE A 3 3.50 9.63 11.15
C ILE A 3 3.85 9.87 9.69
N LEU A 4 4.61 8.94 9.10
CA LEU A 4 4.82 8.88 7.65
C LEU A 4 3.93 7.79 7.07
N VAL A 5 3.20 8.10 6.02
CA VAL A 5 2.48 7.11 5.22
C VAL A 5 3.11 7.06 3.84
N CYS A 6 3.50 5.87 3.40
CA CYS A 6 3.99 5.65 2.05
C CYS A 6 2.80 5.22 1.19
N ALA A 7 2.45 6.04 0.21
CA ALA A 7 1.31 5.81 -0.66
C ALA A 7 1.77 5.63 -2.11
N ARG A 8 1.01 4.89 -2.90
CA ARG A 8 1.31 4.61 -4.30
C ARG A 8 0.10 4.86 -5.19
N ARG A 9 0.37 5.39 -6.39
CA ARG A 9 -0.57 5.51 -7.49
C ARG A 9 -0.59 4.21 -8.30
N VAL A 10 -1.78 3.67 -8.56
CA VAL A 10 -1.98 2.44 -9.33
C VAL A 10 -3.09 2.64 -10.36
N PRO A 11 -3.10 1.89 -11.48
CA PRO A 11 -4.25 1.87 -12.37
C PRO A 11 -5.51 1.45 -11.61
N ASP A 12 -6.61 2.18 -11.81
CA ASP A 12 -7.89 1.84 -11.20
C ASP A 12 -8.54 0.69 -11.97
N THR A 13 -8.55 -0.50 -11.40
CA THR A 13 -9.09 -1.70 -12.05
C THR A 13 -10.60 -1.71 -12.16
N SER A 14 -11.30 -0.81 -11.48
CA SER A 14 -12.76 -0.66 -11.60
C SER A 14 -13.17 0.24 -12.77
N GLU A 15 -12.28 1.15 -13.17
CA GLU A 15 -12.55 2.14 -14.23
C GLU A 15 -11.84 1.80 -15.56
N ASN A 16 -10.90 0.84 -15.54
CA ASN A 16 -10.11 0.48 -16.71
C ASN A 16 -10.26 -1.00 -17.09
N GLU A 17 -10.27 -1.28 -18.38
CA GLU A 17 -9.93 -2.59 -18.92
C GLU A 17 -8.41 -2.63 -19.14
N ILE A 18 -7.71 -3.49 -18.41
CA ILE A 18 -6.26 -3.57 -18.46
C ILE A 18 -5.84 -4.46 -19.63
N GLU A 19 -5.19 -3.85 -20.61
CA GLU A 19 -4.66 -4.52 -21.80
C GLU A 19 -3.14 -4.64 -21.73
N LEU A 20 -2.58 -5.61 -22.45
CA LEU A 20 -1.14 -5.74 -22.64
C LEU A 20 -0.68 -4.79 -23.76
N ASN A 21 0.51 -4.21 -23.59
CA ASN A 21 1.13 -3.46 -24.65
C ASN A 21 1.47 -4.36 -25.85
N SER A 22 1.74 -3.77 -26.99
CA SER A 22 2.02 -4.50 -28.25
C SER A 22 3.25 -5.44 -28.16
N ALA A 23 4.15 -5.21 -27.23
CA ALA A 23 5.33 -6.05 -26.98
C ALA A 23 5.06 -7.21 -26.00
N GLY A 24 3.92 -7.22 -25.30
CA GLY A 24 3.55 -8.24 -24.32
C GLY A 24 4.40 -8.25 -23.04
N ASN A 25 5.15 -7.20 -22.80
CA ASN A 25 6.09 -7.11 -21.66
C ASN A 25 5.69 -6.10 -20.57
N ASP A 26 4.59 -5.39 -20.77
CA ASP A 26 3.95 -4.50 -19.80
C ASP A 26 2.47 -4.32 -20.18
N ILE A 27 1.71 -3.61 -19.34
CA ILE A 27 0.37 -3.15 -19.66
C ILE A 27 0.43 -1.90 -20.53
N GLU A 28 -0.61 -1.70 -21.36
CA GLU A 28 -0.82 -0.43 -22.06
C GLU A 28 -1.20 0.63 -21.02
N ARG A 29 -0.50 1.76 -21.03
CA ARG A 29 -0.64 2.78 -19.99
C ARG A 29 -1.31 4.06 -20.47
N ASP A 30 -1.46 4.19 -21.77
CA ASP A 30 -2.13 5.33 -22.36
C ASP A 30 -3.62 5.30 -21.97
N ASP A 31 -4.15 6.46 -21.61
CA ASP A 31 -5.55 6.66 -21.25
C ASP A 31 -6.05 5.93 -19.98
N LEU A 32 -5.17 5.33 -19.17
CA LEU A 32 -5.59 4.72 -17.91
C LEU A 32 -6.01 5.79 -16.88
N VAL A 33 -7.11 5.52 -16.21
CA VAL A 33 -7.50 6.21 -14.98
C VAL A 33 -6.69 5.63 -13.83
N TYR A 34 -6.15 6.48 -12.98
CA TYR A 34 -5.35 6.06 -11.84
C TYR A 34 -6.04 6.44 -10.52
N SER A 35 -5.78 5.66 -9.50
CA SER A 35 -6.22 5.92 -8.14
C SER A 35 -5.09 5.66 -7.14
N ILE A 36 -5.32 6.01 -5.89
CA ILE A 36 -4.43 5.56 -4.81
C ILE A 36 -4.61 4.06 -4.63
N ASN A 37 -3.51 3.37 -4.34
CA ASN A 37 -3.56 1.96 -3.92
C ASN A 37 -4.46 1.81 -2.69
N GLU A 38 -5.44 0.92 -2.76
CA GLU A 38 -6.49 0.80 -1.74
C GLU A 38 -5.94 0.62 -0.32
N PRO A 39 -5.01 -0.32 -0.03
CA PRO A 39 -4.45 -0.47 1.31
C PRO A 39 -3.70 0.77 1.82
N ASP A 40 -3.11 1.57 0.93
CA ASP A 40 -2.43 2.81 1.32
C ASP A 40 -3.44 3.88 1.77
N ASN A 41 -4.61 3.94 1.14
CA ASN A 41 -5.70 4.84 1.53
C ASN A 41 -6.22 4.51 2.96
N TYR A 42 -6.34 3.21 3.30
CA TYR A 42 -6.63 2.77 4.67
C TYR A 42 -5.51 3.17 5.64
N ALA A 43 -4.25 3.11 5.23
CA ALA A 43 -3.13 3.53 6.05
C ALA A 43 -3.14 5.04 6.34
N VAL A 44 -3.49 5.88 5.36
CA VAL A 44 -3.65 7.32 5.56
C VAL A 44 -4.80 7.61 6.54
N GLU A 45 -5.96 6.98 6.36
CA GLU A 45 -7.09 7.16 7.27
C GLU A 45 -6.72 6.76 8.71
N GLU A 46 -6.00 5.64 8.89
CA GLU A 46 -5.57 5.19 10.22
C GLU A 46 -4.60 6.20 10.86
N ALA A 47 -3.63 6.72 10.09
CA ALA A 47 -2.73 7.77 10.55
C ALA A 47 -3.50 9.00 11.02
N LEU A 48 -4.50 9.45 10.26
CA LEU A 48 -5.35 10.59 10.61
C LEU A 48 -6.15 10.33 11.89
N GLN A 49 -6.68 9.13 12.07
CA GLN A 49 -7.40 8.74 13.28
C GLN A 49 -6.47 8.68 14.50
N ILE A 50 -5.24 8.20 14.35
CA ILE A 50 -4.24 8.19 15.42
C ILE A 50 -3.91 9.60 15.84
N VAL A 51 -3.52 10.50 14.92
CA VAL A 51 -3.17 11.89 15.29
C VAL A 51 -4.35 12.68 15.83
N ALA A 52 -5.57 12.36 15.43
CA ALA A 52 -6.77 12.96 16.02
C ALA A 52 -6.94 12.60 17.50
N ARG A 53 -6.45 11.43 17.94
CA ARG A 53 -6.52 10.95 19.33
C ARG A 53 -5.35 11.44 20.17
N VAL A 54 -4.14 11.43 19.64
CA VAL A 54 -2.91 11.66 20.43
C VAL A 54 -2.16 12.94 20.06
N GLY A 55 -2.59 13.65 19.02
CA GLY A 55 -1.91 14.81 18.45
C GLY A 55 -0.73 14.44 17.56
N GLY A 56 -0.28 15.38 16.75
CA GLY A 56 0.87 15.23 15.85
C GLY A 56 0.54 15.57 14.40
N ASN A 57 1.37 15.06 13.47
CA ASN A 57 1.23 15.34 12.06
C ASN A 57 1.31 14.06 11.22
N VAL A 58 0.64 14.10 10.07
CA VAL A 58 0.71 13.05 9.05
C VAL A 58 1.39 13.61 7.80
N THR A 59 2.46 12.96 7.38
CA THR A 59 3.12 13.20 6.09
C THR A 59 2.84 12.02 5.18
N VAL A 60 2.37 12.27 3.96
CA VAL A 60 2.22 11.25 2.92
C VAL A 60 3.34 11.42 1.92
N ALA A 61 4.08 10.35 1.63
CA ALA A 61 5.13 10.33 0.64
C ALA A 61 4.84 9.31 -0.46
N THR A 62 5.14 9.67 -1.71
CA THR A 62 5.11 8.76 -2.85
C THR A 62 6.45 8.75 -3.56
N VAL A 63 6.86 7.57 -4.05
CA VAL A 63 8.01 7.41 -4.95
C VAL A 63 7.47 7.16 -6.34
N GLY A 64 7.67 8.11 -7.25
CA GLY A 64 7.10 8.00 -8.59
C GLY A 64 7.42 9.18 -9.50
N GLY A 65 6.61 9.39 -10.52
CA GLY A 65 6.70 10.49 -11.46
C GLY A 65 5.96 11.76 -11.02
N GLU A 66 5.99 12.79 -11.85
CA GLU A 66 5.31 14.06 -11.57
C GLU A 66 3.78 13.88 -11.45
N ASP A 67 3.20 12.98 -12.24
CA ASP A 67 1.76 12.69 -12.18
C ASP A 67 1.30 12.11 -10.84
N ASP A 68 2.21 11.53 -10.07
CA ASP A 68 1.89 10.97 -8.76
C ASP A 68 1.63 12.06 -7.68
N GLU A 69 1.85 13.34 -8.02
CA GLU A 69 1.41 14.45 -7.17
C GLU A 69 -0.11 14.44 -6.94
N GLU A 70 -0.89 13.91 -7.88
CA GLU A 70 -2.35 13.85 -7.78
C GLU A 70 -2.81 13.10 -6.51
N ILE A 71 -2.23 11.95 -6.22
CA ILE A 71 -2.60 11.19 -5.02
C ILE A 71 -2.20 11.94 -3.74
N LEU A 72 -1.05 12.63 -3.73
CA LEU A 72 -0.64 13.44 -2.58
C LEU A 72 -1.65 14.57 -2.31
N ARG A 73 -2.16 15.22 -3.36
CA ARG A 73 -3.22 16.23 -3.25
C ARG A 73 -4.49 15.64 -2.65
N ARG A 74 -4.86 14.43 -3.06
CA ARG A 74 -6.03 13.74 -2.54
C ARG A 74 -5.87 13.41 -1.05
N GLU A 75 -4.70 12.88 -0.66
CA GLU A 75 -4.42 12.53 0.73
C GLU A 75 -4.31 13.77 1.65
N MET A 76 -3.74 14.86 1.15
CA MET A 76 -3.76 16.15 1.86
C MET A 76 -5.19 16.66 2.01
N ALA A 77 -6.05 16.46 1.02
CA ALA A 77 -7.46 16.83 1.11
C ALA A 77 -8.26 15.92 2.05
N MET A 78 -7.81 14.67 2.33
CA MET A 78 -8.30 13.84 3.42
C MET A 78 -7.95 14.41 4.79
N GLY A 79 -6.84 15.12 4.89
CA GLY A 79 -6.41 15.75 6.14
C GLY A 79 -4.93 15.58 6.48
N ALA A 80 -4.14 14.94 5.62
CA ALA A 80 -2.69 14.87 5.81
C ALA A 80 -2.07 16.28 5.80
N ASN A 81 -1.16 16.53 6.73
CA ASN A 81 -0.55 17.82 6.92
C ASN A 81 0.42 18.17 5.79
N HIS A 82 1.13 17.17 5.27
CA HIS A 82 2.17 17.31 4.26
C HIS A 82 2.11 16.22 3.21
N GLY A 83 2.30 16.58 1.95
CA GLY A 83 2.58 15.69 0.85
C GLY A 83 4.04 15.82 0.41
N VAL A 84 4.69 14.73 0.01
CA VAL A 84 6.07 14.71 -0.44
C VAL A 84 6.21 13.83 -1.68
N LEU A 85 6.74 14.39 -2.75
CA LEU A 85 7.05 13.67 -3.98
C LEU A 85 8.53 13.28 -4.00
N ILE A 86 8.81 12.01 -4.13
CA ILE A 86 10.17 11.49 -4.25
C ILE A 86 10.34 11.00 -5.68
N THR A 87 11.05 11.77 -6.50
CA THR A 87 11.15 11.53 -7.94
C THR A 87 12.53 11.83 -8.49
N ASP A 88 13.03 10.94 -9.34
CA ASP A 88 14.26 11.09 -10.10
C ASP A 88 14.25 10.02 -11.21
N GLU A 89 14.83 10.32 -12.37
CA GLU A 89 14.94 9.33 -13.47
C GLU A 89 15.69 8.07 -13.02
N ALA A 90 16.67 8.21 -12.12
CA ALA A 90 17.44 7.09 -11.58
C ALA A 90 16.59 6.12 -10.74
N PHE A 91 15.39 6.48 -10.33
CA PHE A 91 14.49 5.61 -9.56
C PHE A 91 13.66 4.69 -10.44
N SER A 92 13.60 4.96 -11.74
CA SER A 92 12.81 4.18 -12.70
C SER A 92 13.24 2.71 -12.71
N GLY A 93 12.27 1.80 -12.72
CA GLY A 93 12.51 0.36 -12.72
C GLY A 93 13.01 -0.21 -11.39
N SER A 94 13.03 0.57 -10.30
CA SER A 94 13.34 0.05 -8.97
C SER A 94 12.35 -1.04 -8.56
N ASP A 95 12.87 -2.15 -8.06
CA ASP A 95 12.08 -3.19 -7.38
C ASP A 95 11.70 -2.78 -5.94
N GLY A 96 11.02 -3.66 -5.20
CA GLY A 96 10.62 -3.37 -3.82
C GLY A 96 11.79 -3.01 -2.89
N ARG A 97 12.99 -3.57 -3.13
CA ARG A 97 14.19 -3.22 -2.37
C ARG A 97 14.71 -1.82 -2.75
N GLY A 98 14.71 -1.49 -4.03
CA GLY A 98 15.07 -0.15 -4.51
C GLY A 98 14.16 0.92 -3.92
N ILE A 99 12.83 0.71 -3.97
CA ILE A 99 11.84 1.60 -3.36
C ILE A 99 12.05 1.74 -1.85
N ALA A 100 12.26 0.64 -1.13
CA ALA A 100 12.55 0.68 0.32
C ALA A 100 13.86 1.44 0.63
N THR A 101 14.87 1.35 -0.24
CA THR A 101 16.13 2.09 -0.10
C THR A 101 15.93 3.61 -0.28
N ILE A 102 15.12 4.00 -1.26
CA ILE A 102 14.75 5.40 -1.51
C ILE A 102 13.96 5.96 -0.32
N LEU A 103 12.94 5.23 0.14
CA LEU A 103 12.13 5.61 1.30
C LEU A 103 12.96 5.73 2.57
N LYS A 104 13.90 4.78 2.82
CA LYS A 104 14.85 4.87 3.94
C LYS A 104 15.61 6.20 3.94
N ALA A 105 16.16 6.57 2.78
CA ALA A 105 16.94 7.80 2.67
C ALA A 105 16.09 9.05 2.97
N TYR A 106 14.82 9.02 2.62
CA TYR A 106 13.87 10.08 3.00
C TYR A 106 13.55 10.05 4.50
N VAL A 107 13.21 8.88 5.05
CA VAL A 107 12.90 8.72 6.49
C VAL A 107 14.02 9.26 7.37
N GLN A 108 15.27 9.03 6.98
CA GLN A 108 16.46 9.51 7.73
C GLN A 108 16.65 11.03 7.71
N LYS A 109 15.86 11.78 6.93
CA LYS A 109 15.87 13.26 6.94
C LYS A 109 14.86 13.84 7.91
N GLY A 110 13.93 13.04 8.41
CA GLY A 110 12.91 13.43 9.39
C GLY A 110 13.02 12.62 10.69
N ASN A 111 12.12 12.90 11.59
CA ASN A 111 11.96 12.16 12.84
C ASN A 111 10.52 11.61 12.87
N TYR A 112 10.34 10.42 12.32
CA TYR A 112 9.04 9.76 12.30
C TYR A 112 8.97 8.72 13.41
N ASP A 113 7.90 8.78 14.19
CA ASP A 113 7.61 7.80 15.25
C ASP A 113 7.00 6.52 14.66
N LEU A 114 6.17 6.67 13.63
CA LEU A 114 5.43 5.59 13.00
C LEU A 114 5.48 5.71 11.49
N ILE A 115 5.77 4.61 10.81
CA ILE A 115 5.73 4.53 9.36
C ILE A 115 4.65 3.52 8.97
N LEU A 116 3.70 3.95 8.17
CA LEU A 116 2.63 3.11 7.64
C LEU A 116 2.81 2.90 6.13
N THR A 117 2.55 1.69 5.69
CA THR A 117 2.41 1.32 4.28
C THR A 117 1.12 0.53 4.12
N GLY A 118 0.53 0.46 2.95
CA GLY A 118 -0.40 -0.60 2.66
C GLY A 118 0.30 -1.97 2.68
N VAL A 119 -0.44 -3.04 2.87
CA VAL A 119 0.11 -4.39 2.90
C VAL A 119 0.77 -4.76 1.58
N GLN A 120 0.17 -4.35 0.47
CA GLN A 120 0.69 -4.54 -0.88
C GLN A 120 0.04 -3.57 -1.87
N ALA A 121 0.65 -3.41 -3.03
CA ALA A 121 0.01 -2.81 -4.20
C ALA A 121 -0.37 -3.92 -5.19
N GLU A 122 -1.33 -3.65 -6.08
CA GLU A 122 -1.82 -4.64 -7.05
C GLU A 122 -0.71 -5.23 -7.93
N ASP A 123 0.29 -4.41 -8.27
CA ASP A 123 1.46 -4.79 -9.06
C ASP A 123 2.69 -5.17 -8.21
N GLY A 124 2.55 -5.23 -6.89
CA GLY A 124 3.64 -5.41 -5.93
C GLY A 124 3.55 -6.71 -5.13
N GLY A 125 4.70 -7.14 -4.63
CA GLY A 125 4.85 -8.40 -3.88
C GLY A 125 4.81 -8.22 -2.36
N ALA A 126 4.13 -7.22 -1.79
CA ALA A 126 4.06 -6.98 -0.33
C ALA A 126 5.45 -6.84 0.35
N GLN A 127 6.44 -6.28 -0.34
CA GLN A 127 7.85 -6.32 0.08
C GLN A 127 8.32 -5.04 0.77
N VAL A 128 7.78 -3.88 0.35
CA VAL A 128 8.35 -2.57 0.68
C VAL A 128 8.35 -2.31 2.19
N GLY A 129 7.23 -2.53 2.88
CA GLY A 129 7.13 -2.26 4.33
C GLY A 129 8.14 -3.06 5.15
N GLY A 130 8.23 -4.38 4.92
CA GLY A 130 9.18 -5.25 5.62
C GLY A 130 10.64 -4.94 5.30
N MET A 131 10.95 -4.64 4.02
CA MET A 131 12.30 -4.24 3.60
C MET A 131 12.70 -2.88 4.19
N LEU A 132 11.77 -1.92 4.21
CA LEU A 132 12.01 -0.61 4.82
C LEU A 132 12.32 -0.75 6.32
N ALA A 133 11.52 -1.53 7.04
CA ALA A 133 11.74 -1.81 8.46
C ALA A 133 13.14 -2.43 8.70
N ALA A 134 13.50 -3.45 7.93
CA ALA A 134 14.81 -4.09 8.03
C ALA A 134 15.96 -3.13 7.72
N LEU A 135 15.82 -2.26 6.72
CA LEU A 135 16.83 -1.27 6.36
C LEU A 135 16.98 -0.17 7.42
N LEU A 136 15.93 0.14 8.17
CA LEU A 136 15.92 1.13 9.26
C LEU A 136 16.31 0.52 10.62
N ASP A 137 16.37 -0.81 10.71
CA ASP A 137 16.49 -1.56 11.98
C ASP A 137 15.31 -1.26 12.93
N TYR A 138 14.10 -1.18 12.38
CA TYR A 138 12.87 -0.90 13.11
C TYR A 138 12.02 -2.16 13.27
N PRO A 139 11.29 -2.30 14.38
CA PRO A 139 10.25 -3.33 14.54
C PRO A 139 9.21 -3.26 13.41
N PHE A 140 8.67 -4.42 13.04
CA PHE A 140 7.73 -4.56 11.93
C PHE A 140 6.56 -5.49 12.25
N ALA A 141 5.34 -5.09 11.87
CA ALA A 141 4.20 -5.98 11.78
C ALA A 141 3.46 -5.78 10.44
N SER A 142 3.05 -6.89 9.83
CA SER A 142 2.28 -6.91 8.57
C SER A 142 0.84 -7.32 8.79
N LEU A 143 -0.04 -7.04 7.81
CA LEU A 143 -1.47 -7.41 7.85
C LEU A 143 -2.19 -6.83 9.09
N VAL A 144 -1.79 -5.61 9.48
CA VAL A 144 -2.33 -4.98 10.69
C VAL A 144 -3.74 -4.49 10.42
N ASN A 145 -4.68 -4.95 11.24
CA ASN A 145 -6.10 -4.61 11.17
C ASN A 145 -6.64 -3.93 12.44
N PHE A 146 -5.77 -3.58 13.38
CA PHE A 146 -6.10 -2.80 14.57
C PHE A 146 -4.85 -2.19 15.17
N ILE A 147 -4.93 -0.92 15.60
CA ILE A 147 -3.85 -0.19 16.27
C ILE A 147 -4.41 0.56 17.47
N GLU A 148 -3.77 0.39 18.62
CA GLU A 148 -4.02 1.16 19.84
C GLU A 148 -2.70 1.75 20.34
N VAL A 149 -2.67 3.07 20.56
CA VAL A 149 -1.51 3.75 21.16
C VAL A 149 -1.60 3.59 22.67
N LEU A 150 -0.61 2.94 23.29
CA LEU A 150 -0.62 2.65 24.72
C LEU A 150 -0.11 3.83 25.55
N ASP A 151 1.18 4.20 25.40
CA ASP A 151 1.85 5.19 26.26
C ASP A 151 2.70 6.22 25.47
N GLY A 152 2.50 6.32 24.17
CA GLY A 152 3.29 7.17 23.27
C GLY A 152 4.67 6.60 22.90
N LYS A 153 5.02 5.40 23.41
CA LYS A 153 6.25 4.66 23.06
C LYS A 153 5.96 3.27 22.53
N LYS A 154 4.74 2.78 22.73
CA LYS A 154 4.31 1.46 22.30
C LYS A 154 2.94 1.50 21.64
N LEU A 155 2.77 0.62 20.70
CA LEU A 155 1.50 0.32 20.06
C LEU A 155 1.10 -1.11 20.42
N LYS A 156 -0.19 -1.33 20.64
CA LYS A 156 -0.79 -2.67 20.59
C LYS A 156 -1.39 -2.84 19.20
N VAL A 157 -1.00 -3.88 18.52
CA VAL A 157 -1.43 -4.19 17.15
C VAL A 157 -2.11 -5.55 17.10
N SER A 158 -3.09 -5.69 16.23
CA SER A 158 -3.68 -6.97 15.85
C SER A 158 -3.47 -7.21 14.38
N ARG A 159 -3.15 -8.44 14.01
CA ARG A 159 -3.03 -8.88 12.61
C ARG A 159 -3.76 -10.19 12.39
N GLU A 160 -4.26 -10.39 11.20
CA GLU A 160 -4.83 -11.68 10.82
C GLU A 160 -3.75 -12.69 10.52
N ILE A 161 -3.98 -13.92 10.98
CA ILE A 161 -3.15 -15.07 10.72
C ILE A 161 -4.03 -16.23 10.24
N GLU A 162 -3.42 -17.33 9.78
CA GLU A 162 -4.12 -18.48 9.23
C GLU A 162 -5.22 -19.02 10.16
N GLY A 163 -6.29 -19.52 9.54
CA GLY A 163 -7.42 -20.13 10.26
C GLY A 163 -8.40 -19.14 10.91
N GLY A 164 -8.38 -17.86 10.49
CA GLY A 164 -9.26 -16.81 11.01
C GLY A 164 -8.88 -16.35 12.44
N ASN A 165 -7.69 -16.70 12.88
CA ASN A 165 -7.14 -16.26 14.16
C ASN A 165 -6.56 -14.85 14.05
N LYS A 166 -6.39 -14.20 15.22
CA LYS A 166 -5.71 -12.91 15.33
C LYS A 166 -4.52 -13.04 16.26
N GLU A 167 -3.40 -12.52 15.84
CA GLU A 167 -2.23 -12.33 16.69
C GLU A 167 -2.26 -10.91 17.24
N ILE A 168 -2.14 -10.79 18.57
CA ILE A 168 -2.07 -9.50 19.25
C ILE A 168 -0.68 -9.35 19.84
N SER A 169 -0.02 -8.25 19.49
CA SER A 169 1.36 -7.97 19.89
C SER A 169 1.51 -6.52 20.37
N GLU A 170 2.48 -6.27 21.22
CA GLU A 170 2.97 -4.93 21.54
C GLU A 170 4.23 -4.68 20.71
N ILE A 171 4.33 -3.48 20.14
CA ILE A 171 5.47 -3.07 19.32
C ILE A 171 6.00 -1.72 19.79
N ASP A 172 7.33 -1.60 19.92
CA ASP A 172 7.98 -0.36 20.33
C ASP A 172 8.10 0.62 19.16
N LEU A 173 7.95 1.91 19.45
CA LEU A 173 8.24 3.00 18.50
C LEU A 173 9.74 3.37 18.53
N PRO A 174 10.33 3.79 17.40
CA PRO A 174 9.72 3.88 16.08
C PRO A 174 9.55 2.51 15.44
N CYS A 175 8.48 2.35 14.64
CA CYS A 175 8.21 1.09 13.96
C CYS A 175 7.61 1.29 12.55
N VAL A 176 7.56 0.22 11.76
CA VAL A 176 6.88 0.16 10.47
C VAL A 176 5.72 -0.83 10.55
N LEU A 177 4.56 -0.44 10.07
CA LEU A 177 3.38 -1.31 9.99
C LEU A 177 2.85 -1.35 8.56
N SER A 178 2.51 -2.56 8.07
CA SER A 178 1.75 -2.71 6.82
C SER A 178 0.28 -2.94 7.12
N ILE A 179 -0.55 -2.06 6.60
CA ILE A 179 -1.97 -1.94 6.93
C ILE A 179 -2.81 -2.82 6.00
N GLN A 180 -3.68 -3.61 6.60
CA GLN A 180 -4.68 -4.41 5.91
C GLN A 180 -5.94 -3.57 5.66
N THR A 181 -6.61 -3.80 4.53
CA THR A 181 -7.94 -3.25 4.26
C THR A 181 -8.95 -3.70 5.32
N GLY A 182 -9.92 -2.83 5.63
CA GLY A 182 -10.93 -3.11 6.66
C GLY A 182 -10.53 -2.75 8.09
N ILE A 183 -9.34 -2.15 8.32
CA ILE A 183 -8.96 -1.59 9.62
C ILE A 183 -9.87 -0.42 10.02
N ASN A 184 -10.33 0.35 9.05
CA ASN A 184 -11.22 1.51 9.18
C ASN A 184 -12.06 1.66 7.89
N GLU A 185 -12.74 2.78 7.72
CA GLU A 185 -13.39 3.21 6.49
C GLU A 185 -12.77 4.56 6.07
N PRO A 186 -11.99 4.62 4.95
CA PRO A 186 -11.41 5.86 4.49
C PRO A 186 -12.48 6.92 4.21
N ARG A 187 -12.25 8.13 4.71
CA ARG A 187 -13.19 9.24 4.51
C ARG A 187 -13.26 9.67 3.05
N TYR A 188 -14.44 10.08 2.63
CA TYR A 188 -14.62 10.62 1.29
C TYR A 188 -14.00 12.02 1.14
N VAL A 189 -13.27 12.22 0.05
CA VAL A 189 -12.68 13.52 -0.32
C VAL A 189 -13.52 14.18 -1.39
N GLY A 190 -14.18 15.28 -1.04
CA GLY A 190 -14.94 16.09 -1.99
C GLY A 190 -14.08 17.10 -2.73
N MET A 191 -14.55 17.57 -3.89
CA MET A 191 -13.89 18.59 -4.73
C MET A 191 -13.50 19.86 -3.98
N LYS A 192 -14.23 20.22 -2.93
CA LYS A 192 -13.91 21.38 -2.09
C LYS A 192 -12.58 21.18 -1.34
N GLY A 193 -12.37 19.98 -0.78
CA GLY A 193 -11.12 19.64 -0.10
C GLY A 193 -9.92 19.68 -1.05
N ILE A 194 -10.06 19.09 -2.24
CA ILE A 194 -8.99 19.12 -3.26
C ILE A 194 -8.62 20.56 -3.65
N ARG A 195 -9.61 21.42 -3.85
CA ARG A 195 -9.34 22.85 -4.17
C ARG A 195 -8.62 23.59 -3.05
N GLN A 196 -8.87 23.25 -1.79
CA GLN A 196 -8.21 23.88 -0.64
C GLN A 196 -6.71 23.59 -0.58
N VAL A 197 -6.30 22.41 -1.01
CA VAL A 197 -4.89 21.98 -0.99
C VAL A 197 -4.16 22.20 -2.32
N ALA A 198 -4.86 22.62 -3.37
CA ALA A 198 -4.30 22.75 -4.72
C ALA A 198 -3.09 23.71 -4.80
N SER A 199 -3.05 24.74 -3.96
CA SER A 199 -1.97 25.74 -3.94
C SER A 199 -0.89 25.47 -2.87
N ILE A 200 -1.03 24.41 -2.08
CA ILE A 200 -0.02 24.06 -1.06
C ILE A 200 1.20 23.49 -1.77
N PRO A 201 2.43 24.02 -1.56
CA PRO A 201 3.62 23.45 -2.18
C PRO A 201 3.86 22.01 -1.73
N ILE A 202 4.17 21.13 -2.68
CA ILE A 202 4.63 19.77 -2.42
C ILE A 202 6.13 19.72 -2.66
N PRO A 203 6.95 19.53 -1.61
CA PRO A 203 8.40 19.39 -1.77
C PRO A 203 8.76 18.14 -2.54
N THR A 204 9.77 18.26 -3.42
CA THR A 204 10.27 17.19 -4.26
C THR A 204 11.68 16.80 -3.84
N PHE A 205 11.95 15.50 -3.77
CA PHE A 205 13.25 14.94 -3.40
C PHE A 205 13.74 14.00 -4.49
N GLY A 206 14.93 14.25 -5.02
CA GLY A 206 15.65 13.38 -5.95
C GLY A 206 16.91 12.78 -5.33
N VAL A 207 17.70 12.08 -6.12
CA VAL A 207 18.97 11.44 -5.74
C VAL A 207 19.87 12.39 -4.95
N SER A 208 20.05 13.62 -5.45
CA SER A 208 20.96 14.61 -4.83
C SER A 208 20.47 15.05 -3.45
N ASN A 209 19.16 15.30 -3.30
CA ASN A 209 18.57 15.71 -2.03
C ASN A 209 18.65 14.59 -0.99
N LEU A 210 18.49 13.35 -1.44
CA LEU A 210 18.52 12.16 -0.58
C LEU A 210 19.94 11.68 -0.28
N GLY A 211 20.93 12.11 -1.06
CA GLY A 211 22.31 11.63 -0.93
C GLY A 211 22.44 10.15 -1.29
N LEU A 212 21.62 9.68 -2.24
CA LEU A 212 21.62 8.30 -2.69
C LEU A 212 22.70 8.03 -3.74
N ASP A 213 23.27 6.84 -3.69
CA ASP A 213 24.07 6.29 -4.78
C ASP A 213 23.11 5.64 -5.80
N THR A 214 23.18 6.08 -7.04
CA THR A 214 22.35 5.54 -8.14
C THR A 214 22.61 4.06 -8.42
N SER A 215 23.74 3.51 -7.98
CA SER A 215 24.05 2.08 -8.14
C SER A 215 23.19 1.14 -7.28
N VAL A 216 22.44 1.67 -6.30
CA VAL A 216 21.61 0.87 -5.37
C VAL A 216 20.11 1.00 -5.64
N VAL A 217 19.71 1.78 -6.64
CA VAL A 217 18.33 2.03 -7.06
C VAL A 217 18.17 1.86 -8.57
N GLY A 218 16.95 1.92 -9.06
CA GLY A 218 16.65 1.80 -10.49
C GLY A 218 16.72 0.37 -11.01
N GLU A 219 16.46 0.23 -12.32
CA GLU A 219 16.39 -1.07 -13.00
C GLU A 219 17.69 -1.88 -12.89
N ALA A 220 18.86 -1.21 -12.99
CA ALA A 220 20.16 -1.88 -12.93
C ALA A 220 20.46 -2.51 -11.55
N ALA A 221 19.90 -1.96 -10.49
CA ALA A 221 20.04 -2.47 -9.12
C ALA A 221 18.96 -3.50 -8.74
N ALA A 222 17.89 -3.59 -9.51
CA ALA A 222 16.76 -4.47 -9.22
C ALA A 222 17.18 -5.94 -9.16
N LYS A 223 16.73 -6.66 -8.13
CA LYS A 223 16.97 -8.09 -7.93
C LYS A 223 15.80 -8.93 -8.44
N VAL A 224 14.63 -8.31 -8.59
CA VAL A 224 13.44 -8.94 -9.14
C VAL A 224 13.22 -8.38 -10.55
N LYS A 225 13.05 -9.27 -11.54
CA LYS A 225 12.73 -8.92 -12.92
C LYS A 225 11.37 -9.49 -13.28
N ARG A 226 10.56 -8.67 -13.90
CA ARG A 226 9.36 -9.14 -14.58
C ARG A 226 9.78 -9.88 -15.83
N LEU A 227 9.27 -11.10 -16.00
CA LEU A 227 9.63 -11.95 -17.14
C LEU A 227 8.59 -11.85 -18.25
N ASP A 228 7.32 -11.83 -17.85
CA ASP A 228 6.21 -11.96 -18.77
C ASP A 228 4.92 -11.42 -18.18
N TYR A 229 4.03 -10.97 -19.04
CA TYR A 229 2.65 -10.61 -18.73
C TYR A 229 1.73 -11.46 -19.59
N PHE A 230 0.68 -12.00 -19.02
CA PHE A 230 -0.31 -12.75 -19.77
C PHE A 230 -1.71 -12.49 -19.24
N VAL A 231 -2.68 -12.53 -20.14
CA VAL A 231 -4.08 -12.53 -19.76
C VAL A 231 -4.46 -13.94 -19.34
N PRO A 232 -4.91 -14.15 -18.09
CA PRO A 232 -5.31 -15.47 -17.65
C PRO A 232 -6.43 -16.03 -18.53
N THR A 233 -6.30 -17.29 -18.94
CA THR A 233 -7.40 -17.96 -19.63
C THR A 233 -8.56 -18.15 -18.66
N LEU A 234 -9.74 -17.67 -19.05
CA LEU A 234 -10.96 -17.90 -18.29
C LEU A 234 -11.18 -19.41 -18.14
N GLY A 235 -11.27 -19.86 -16.91
CA GLY A 235 -11.67 -21.25 -16.62
C GLY A 235 -13.10 -21.55 -17.09
N LYS A 236 -13.57 -22.77 -16.85
CA LYS A 236 -14.93 -23.18 -17.25
C LYS A 236 -16.07 -22.44 -16.56
N GLY A 237 -15.75 -21.46 -15.71
CA GLY A 237 -16.71 -20.74 -14.89
C GLY A 237 -17.26 -21.61 -13.74
N ALA A 238 -18.28 -21.10 -13.05
CA ALA A 238 -18.93 -21.82 -11.98
C ALA A 238 -19.90 -22.88 -12.54
N GLU A 239 -19.94 -24.05 -11.89
CA GLU A 239 -20.99 -25.03 -12.16
C GLU A 239 -22.29 -24.55 -11.49
N ILE A 240 -23.32 -24.32 -12.31
CA ILE A 240 -24.64 -23.95 -11.80
C ILE A 240 -25.38 -25.23 -11.47
N LEU A 241 -25.66 -25.44 -10.19
CA LEU A 241 -26.43 -26.60 -9.75
C LEU A 241 -27.89 -26.45 -10.16
N GLN A 242 -28.40 -27.48 -10.81
CA GLN A 242 -29.81 -27.58 -11.22
C GLN A 242 -30.51 -28.53 -10.26
N GLY A 243 -31.73 -28.18 -9.80
CA GLY A 243 -32.53 -29.04 -8.92
C GLY A 243 -33.29 -28.24 -7.86
N SER A 244 -33.97 -28.95 -6.98
CA SER A 244 -34.63 -28.40 -5.80
C SER A 244 -33.57 -27.83 -4.82
N ARG A 245 -34.07 -27.08 -3.86
CA ARG A 245 -33.20 -26.53 -2.80
C ARG A 245 -32.49 -27.65 -2.01
N GLU A 246 -33.24 -28.69 -1.66
CA GLU A 246 -32.72 -29.82 -0.91
C GLU A 246 -31.65 -30.58 -1.70
N GLU A 247 -31.88 -30.92 -2.96
CA GLU A 247 -30.90 -31.58 -3.83
C GLU A 247 -29.64 -30.75 -4.00
N ASN A 248 -29.77 -29.43 -4.13
CA ASN A 248 -28.61 -28.54 -4.24
C ASN A 248 -27.81 -28.46 -2.93
N ILE A 249 -28.48 -28.47 -1.77
CA ILE A 249 -27.81 -28.53 -0.45
C ILE A 249 -27.02 -29.84 -0.32
N ASP A 250 -27.62 -30.97 -0.62
CA ASP A 250 -26.95 -32.27 -0.55
C ASP A 250 -25.71 -32.30 -1.45
N LYS A 251 -25.84 -31.84 -2.69
CA LYS A 251 -24.72 -31.79 -3.63
C LYS A 251 -23.59 -30.85 -3.15
N VAL A 252 -23.91 -29.70 -2.55
CA VAL A 252 -22.89 -28.81 -1.95
C VAL A 252 -22.21 -29.51 -0.78
N LEU A 253 -22.94 -30.19 0.09
CA LEU A 253 -22.38 -30.93 1.22
C LEU A 253 -21.44 -32.05 0.75
N GLU A 254 -21.82 -32.80 -0.31
CA GLU A 254 -20.93 -33.81 -0.92
C GLU A 254 -19.63 -33.18 -1.47
N LEU A 255 -19.74 -32.06 -2.20
CA LEU A 255 -18.57 -31.36 -2.74
C LEU A 255 -17.63 -30.85 -1.63
N VAL A 256 -18.20 -30.30 -0.56
CA VAL A 256 -17.42 -29.80 0.59
C VAL A 256 -16.75 -30.97 1.32
N ALA A 257 -17.48 -32.07 1.53
CA ALA A 257 -16.92 -33.28 2.14
C ALA A 257 -15.79 -33.89 1.31
N ALA A 258 -15.98 -33.96 -0.02
CA ALA A 258 -14.94 -34.46 -0.94
C ALA A 258 -13.67 -33.60 -0.95
N LYS A 259 -13.78 -32.31 -0.61
CA LYS A 259 -12.67 -31.36 -0.46
C LYS A 259 -12.07 -31.35 0.96
N GLY A 260 -12.58 -32.18 1.88
CA GLY A 260 -12.12 -32.24 3.27
C GLY A 260 -12.63 -31.11 4.18
N GLY A 261 -13.63 -30.36 3.73
CA GLY A 261 -14.21 -29.24 4.48
C GLY A 261 -15.20 -29.62 5.58
N LEU A 262 -15.63 -30.89 5.64
CA LEU A 262 -16.44 -31.46 6.71
C LEU A 262 -15.60 -32.51 7.44
N LYS A 263 -15.30 -32.23 8.72
CA LYS A 263 -14.68 -33.20 9.62
C LYS A 263 -15.73 -33.76 10.56
#